data_93e09018b995a56d5b797fc90a40a0f1
#
_entry.id   93e09018b995a56d5b797fc90a40a0f1
#
_cell.length_a   1.000
_cell.length_b   1.000
_cell.length_c   1.000
_cell.angle_alpha   90.00
_cell.angle_beta   90.00
_cell.angle_gamma   90.00
#
_symmetry.space_group_name_H-M   'P 1'
#
loop_
_entity.id
_entity.type
_entity.pdbx_description
1 polymer ?
#
loop_
_entity_poly.entity_id
_entity_poly.type
_entity_poly.pdbx_seq_one_letter_code
_entity_poly.pdbx_strand_id
1 'polypeptide(L)'
;MILLGAADVGPAKCLIELCSHLCVECGYVGSELTRSMFTEKGLPLISDWRNSKPLAVITGTSLGDSLDKRMIKWANQQGIPTISLIEHWSWYRKRFVLNDELILSDFILVNDEIAYADAMNEGLPQEKLIIAGNPV
;
A
#
# COMPACT_ATOMS: atom_id res chain seq x y z
N MET A 1 4.67 7.08 14.01
CA MET A 1 4.35 5.72 13.55
C MET A 1 3.98 5.75 12.07
N ILE A 2 4.43 4.77 11.34
CA ILE A 2 3.99 4.49 9.96
C ILE A 2 2.92 3.39 10.04
N LEU A 3 1.79 3.58 9.37
CA LEU A 3 0.72 2.59 9.31
C LEU A 3 0.82 1.80 8.01
N LEU A 4 0.98 0.49 8.12
CA LEU A 4 1.09 -0.43 6.99
C LEU A 4 -0.24 -1.13 6.75
N GLY A 5 -0.62 -1.34 5.51
CA GLY A 5 -1.85 -2.06 5.18
C GLY A 5 -1.69 -2.99 3.99
N ALA A 6 -2.06 -4.24 4.16
CA ALA A 6 -2.06 -5.21 3.08
C ALA A 6 -3.13 -6.28 3.29
N ALA A 7 -3.95 -6.50 2.26
CA ALA A 7 -4.94 -7.55 2.25
C ALA A 7 -4.39 -8.87 1.71
N ASP A 8 -3.41 -8.83 0.81
CA ASP A 8 -2.84 -10.00 0.15
C ASP A 8 -1.43 -10.32 0.66
N VAL A 9 -1.04 -11.58 0.52
CA VAL A 9 0.23 -12.12 1.04
C VAL A 9 1.45 -11.48 0.38
N GLY A 10 1.44 -11.29 -0.94
CA GLY A 10 2.56 -10.69 -1.66
C GLY A 10 2.88 -9.28 -1.17
N PRO A 11 1.92 -8.36 -1.20
CA PRO A 11 2.10 -7.03 -0.64
C PRO A 11 2.52 -7.05 0.84
N ALA A 12 1.95 -7.94 1.64
CA ALA A 12 2.32 -8.04 3.06
C ALA A 12 3.81 -8.37 3.22
N LYS A 13 4.35 -9.31 2.44
CA LYS A 13 5.78 -9.63 2.45
C LYS A 13 6.63 -8.40 2.12
N CYS A 14 6.25 -7.65 1.08
CA CYS A 14 6.96 -6.45 0.67
C CYS A 14 6.95 -5.39 1.78
N LEU A 15 5.81 -5.16 2.42
CA LEU A 15 5.70 -4.18 3.50
C LEU A 15 6.50 -4.57 4.74
N ILE A 16 6.49 -5.84 5.10
CA ILE A 16 7.28 -6.35 6.23
C ILE A 16 8.78 -6.15 5.96
N GLU A 17 9.23 -6.48 4.76
CA GLU A 17 10.64 -6.29 4.39
C GLU A 17 11.00 -4.80 4.38
N LEU A 18 10.16 -3.97 3.80
CA LEU A 18 10.36 -2.52 3.81
C LEU A 18 10.47 -1.98 5.23
N CYS A 19 9.56 -2.39 6.11
CA CYS A 19 9.54 -1.95 7.51
C CYS A 19 10.85 -2.27 8.24
N SER A 20 11.48 -3.40 7.94
CA SER A 20 12.75 -3.79 8.55
C SER A 20 13.89 -2.82 8.27
N HIS A 21 13.78 -2.03 7.20
CA HIS A 21 14.76 -1.02 6.81
C HIS A 21 14.40 0.40 7.27
N LEU A 22 13.23 0.60 7.84
CA LEU A 22 12.80 1.91 8.33
C LEU A 22 13.24 2.10 9.79
N CYS A 23 13.72 3.30 10.09
CA CYS A 23 14.10 3.68 11.46
C CYS A 23 12.92 4.32 12.22
N VAL A 24 11.70 3.94 11.87
CA VAL A 24 10.45 4.47 12.43
C VAL A 24 9.56 3.33 12.87
N GLU A 25 8.89 3.52 13.99
CA GLU A 25 7.92 2.56 14.51
C GLU A 25 6.78 2.35 13.50
N CYS A 26 6.41 1.09 13.26
CA CYS A 26 5.33 0.69 12.35
C CYS A 26 4.25 -0.08 13.10
N GLY A 27 3.00 0.17 12.72
CA GLY A 27 1.87 -0.67 13.07
C GLY A 27 1.22 -1.18 11.79
N TYR A 28 0.32 -2.15 11.89
CA TYR A 28 -0.30 -2.73 10.70
C TYR A 28 -1.82 -2.82 10.80
N VAL A 29 -2.44 -2.83 9.61
CA VAL A 29 -3.82 -3.25 9.39
C VAL A 29 -3.78 -4.38 8.38
N GLY A 30 -4.38 -5.52 8.70
CA GLY A 30 -4.35 -6.69 7.84
C GLY A 30 -5.71 -7.34 7.69
N SER A 31 -5.83 -8.19 6.66
CA SER A 31 -6.93 -9.10 6.47
C SER A 31 -6.73 -10.34 7.35
N GLU A 32 -7.71 -11.25 7.38
CA GLU A 32 -7.52 -12.56 8.00
C GLU A 32 -6.32 -13.30 7.41
N LEU A 33 -6.09 -13.12 6.10
CA LEU A 33 -5.02 -13.79 5.37
C LEU A 33 -3.63 -13.29 5.78
N THR A 34 -3.49 -12.01 6.10
CA THR A 34 -2.17 -11.38 6.32
C THR A 34 -1.85 -11.10 7.78
N ARG A 35 -2.84 -11.17 8.66
CA ARG A 35 -2.68 -10.78 10.07
C ARG A 35 -1.56 -11.52 10.78
N SER A 36 -1.49 -12.84 10.61
CA SER A 36 -0.46 -13.65 11.25
C SER A 36 0.95 -13.30 10.78
N MET A 37 1.10 -12.91 9.51
CA MET A 37 2.40 -12.55 8.94
C MET A 37 3.00 -11.33 9.66
N PHE A 38 2.20 -10.30 9.87
CA PHE A 38 2.63 -9.10 10.58
C PHE A 38 2.88 -9.38 12.07
N THR A 39 1.99 -10.14 12.69
CA THR A 39 2.09 -10.49 14.11
C THR A 39 3.36 -11.29 14.41
N GLU A 40 3.71 -12.24 13.56
CA GLU A 40 4.93 -13.05 13.69
C GLU A 40 6.20 -12.21 13.62
N LYS A 41 6.15 -11.05 12.97
CA LYS A 41 7.26 -10.10 12.91
C LYS A 41 7.25 -9.07 14.06
N GLY A 42 6.36 -9.24 15.01
CA GLY A 42 6.28 -8.36 16.17
C GLY A 42 5.66 -7.00 15.91
N LEU A 43 4.99 -6.81 14.80
CA LEU A 43 4.31 -5.56 14.48
C LEU A 43 2.95 -5.49 15.20
N PRO A 44 2.64 -4.37 15.87
CA PRO A 44 1.35 -4.23 16.56
C PRO A 44 0.20 -4.03 15.57
N LEU A 45 -0.91 -4.71 15.85
CA LEU A 45 -2.18 -4.50 15.13
C LEU A 45 -2.81 -3.18 15.60
N ILE A 46 -3.16 -2.34 14.64
CA ILE A 46 -3.87 -1.09 14.91
C ILE A 46 -5.33 -1.27 14.50
N SER A 47 -6.14 -1.82 15.40
CA SER A 47 -7.55 -2.13 15.10
C SER A 47 -8.40 -0.87 14.90
N ASP A 48 -8.12 0.18 15.65
CA ASP A 48 -8.82 1.47 15.54
C ASP A 48 -8.00 2.46 14.69
N TRP A 49 -7.59 2.02 13.53
CA TRP A 49 -6.68 2.78 12.67
C TRP A 49 -7.27 4.11 12.18
N ARG A 50 -8.59 4.20 12.04
CA ARG A 50 -9.26 5.46 11.62
C ARG A 50 -9.15 6.56 12.65
N ASN A 51 -8.86 6.25 13.91
CA ASN A 51 -8.61 7.22 14.96
C ASN A 51 -7.12 7.40 15.27
N SER A 52 -6.25 6.70 14.53
CA SER A 52 -4.80 6.88 14.66
C SER A 52 -4.35 8.14 13.91
N LYS A 53 -3.14 8.61 14.25
CA LYS A 53 -2.51 9.76 13.58
C LYS A 53 -1.13 9.37 13.08
N PRO A 54 -1.04 8.48 12.08
CA PRO A 54 0.26 8.08 11.56
C PRO A 54 0.93 9.22 10.79
N LEU A 55 2.26 9.14 10.69
CA LEU A 55 3.05 10.05 9.87
C LEU A 55 2.80 9.81 8.38
N ALA A 56 2.55 8.58 8.00
CA ALA A 56 2.26 8.16 6.64
C ALA A 56 1.53 6.82 6.65
N VAL A 57 0.84 6.53 5.57
CA VAL A 57 0.19 5.23 5.32
C VAL A 57 0.86 4.60 4.11
N ILE A 58 1.35 3.38 4.26
CA ILE A 58 1.94 2.61 3.17
C ILE A 58 1.12 1.35 2.96
N THR A 59 0.59 1.16 1.77
CA THR A 59 -0.27 0.02 1.45
C THR A 59 0.31 -0.84 0.34
N GLY A 60 -0.09 -2.12 0.33
CA GLY A 60 -0.08 -2.89 -0.88
C GLY A 60 -1.21 -2.47 -1.81
N THR A 61 -1.42 -3.25 -2.86
CA THR A 61 -2.53 -3.03 -3.80
C THR A 61 -3.16 -4.37 -4.11
N SER A 62 -4.40 -4.54 -3.69
CA SER A 62 -5.18 -5.75 -3.90
C SER A 62 -6.22 -5.55 -4.99
N LEU A 63 -6.46 -6.58 -5.80
CA LEU A 63 -7.54 -6.55 -6.79
C LEU A 63 -8.89 -6.90 -6.18
N GLY A 64 -8.91 -7.85 -5.25
CA GLY A 64 -10.14 -8.42 -4.72
C GLY A 64 -10.66 -7.81 -3.44
N ASP A 65 -9.77 -7.36 -2.56
CA ASP A 65 -10.14 -6.77 -1.27
C ASP A 65 -10.05 -5.26 -1.34
N SER A 66 -10.90 -4.59 -0.58
CA SER A 66 -10.98 -3.13 -0.57
C SER A 66 -10.19 -2.46 0.57
N LEU A 67 -9.53 -3.23 1.42
CA LEU A 67 -8.83 -2.70 2.59
C LEU A 67 -7.82 -1.63 2.21
N ASP A 68 -6.95 -1.92 1.26
CA ASP A 68 -5.91 -1.00 0.81
C ASP A 68 -6.50 0.32 0.33
N LYS A 69 -7.55 0.22 -0.50
CA LYS A 69 -8.23 1.37 -1.10
C LYS A 69 -8.95 2.21 -0.04
N ARG A 70 -9.57 1.56 0.94
CA ARG A 70 -10.23 2.26 2.05
C ARG A 70 -9.22 3.01 2.92
N MET A 71 -8.06 2.42 3.15
CA MET A 71 -6.98 3.07 3.90
C MET A 71 -6.45 4.29 3.16
N ILE A 72 -6.20 4.17 1.85
CA ILE A 72 -5.75 5.28 1.02
C ILE A 72 -6.78 6.42 1.03
N LYS A 73 -8.05 6.09 0.82
CA LYS A 73 -9.13 7.08 0.81
C LYS A 73 -9.22 7.82 2.15
N TRP A 74 -9.20 7.09 3.25
CA TRP A 74 -9.22 7.68 4.58
C TRP A 74 -8.02 8.61 4.81
N ALA A 75 -6.82 8.14 4.49
CA ALA A 75 -5.61 8.92 4.70
C ALA A 75 -5.60 10.19 3.84
N ASN A 76 -6.03 10.09 2.58
CA ASN A 76 -6.17 11.26 1.70
C ASN A 76 -7.13 12.29 2.28
N GLN A 77 -8.25 11.84 2.84
CA GLN A 77 -9.23 12.73 3.48
C GLN A 77 -8.67 13.40 4.74
N GLN A 78 -7.75 12.75 5.43
CA GLN A 78 -7.11 13.28 6.64
C GLN A 78 -5.87 14.12 6.35
N GLY A 79 -5.44 14.22 5.09
CA GLY A 79 -4.20 14.91 4.72
C GLY A 79 -2.94 14.14 5.13
N ILE A 80 -3.04 12.84 5.35
CA ILE A 80 -1.90 11.98 5.69
C ILE A 80 -1.25 11.47 4.41
N PRO A 81 0.08 11.57 4.27
CA PRO A 81 0.79 11.07 3.08
C PRO A 81 0.55 9.57 2.85
N THR A 82 0.32 9.20 1.60
CA THR A 82 0.06 7.83 1.19
C THR A 82 1.06 7.33 0.16
N ILE A 83 1.52 6.10 0.34
CA ILE A 83 2.42 5.41 -0.56
C ILE A 83 1.85 4.01 -0.81
N SER A 84 1.78 3.59 -2.07
CA SER A 84 1.32 2.25 -2.41
C SER A 84 2.34 1.50 -3.25
N LEU A 85 2.46 0.20 -2.99
CA LEU A 85 3.36 -0.69 -3.72
C LEU A 85 2.56 -1.53 -4.70
N ILE A 86 2.96 -1.55 -5.97
CA ILE A 86 2.47 -2.52 -6.95
C ILE A 86 3.58 -3.52 -7.21
N GLU A 87 3.45 -4.72 -6.67
CA GLU A 87 4.45 -5.78 -6.81
C GLU A 87 4.27 -6.63 -8.08
N HIS A 88 3.15 -6.46 -8.79
CA HIS A 88 2.80 -7.20 -9.98
C HIS A 88 3.00 -6.37 -11.25
N TRP A 89 2.95 -7.03 -12.41
CA TRP A 89 3.07 -6.39 -13.73
C TRP A 89 1.74 -6.39 -14.50
N SER A 90 0.62 -6.18 -13.78
CA SER A 90 -0.72 -6.20 -14.41
C SER A 90 -1.75 -5.41 -13.63
N TRP A 91 -2.81 -5.00 -14.33
CA TRP A 91 -4.01 -4.39 -13.75
C TRP A 91 -3.73 -3.15 -12.90
N TYR A 92 -2.84 -2.27 -13.35
CA TYR A 92 -2.38 -1.12 -12.56
C TYR A 92 -3.50 -0.19 -12.14
N ARG A 93 -4.31 0.27 -13.08
CA ARG A 93 -5.40 1.21 -12.78
C ARG A 93 -6.47 0.57 -11.90
N LYS A 94 -6.84 -0.68 -12.18
CA LYS A 94 -7.91 -1.40 -11.47
C LYS A 94 -7.61 -1.56 -9.97
N ARG A 95 -6.34 -1.59 -9.59
CA ARG A 95 -5.92 -1.70 -8.18
C ARG A 95 -6.31 -0.50 -7.34
N PHE A 96 -6.62 0.63 -7.98
CA PHE A 96 -6.99 1.88 -7.32
C PHE A 96 -8.46 2.27 -7.54
N VAL A 97 -9.29 1.37 -8.03
CA VAL A 97 -10.72 1.62 -8.24
C VAL A 97 -11.54 0.99 -7.11
N LEU A 98 -12.34 1.81 -6.43
CA LEU A 98 -13.27 1.39 -5.39
C LEU A 98 -14.64 1.98 -5.69
N ASN A 99 -15.66 1.13 -5.92
CA ASN A 99 -17.01 1.55 -6.25
C ASN A 99 -17.05 2.56 -7.41
N ASP A 100 -16.35 2.23 -8.51
CA ASP A 100 -16.20 3.05 -9.71
C ASP A 100 -15.47 4.39 -9.50
N GLU A 101 -14.91 4.62 -8.34
CA GLU A 101 -14.10 5.79 -8.02
C GLU A 101 -12.60 5.44 -8.07
N LEU A 102 -11.81 6.27 -8.75
CA LEU A 102 -10.37 6.15 -8.76
C LEU A 102 -9.78 6.78 -7.50
N ILE A 103 -9.16 5.94 -6.66
CA ILE A 103 -8.58 6.36 -5.38
C ILE A 103 -7.06 6.16 -5.48
N LEU A 104 -6.30 7.25 -5.57
CA LEU A 104 -4.86 7.19 -5.76
C LEU A 104 -4.12 7.59 -4.49
N SER A 105 -3.05 6.87 -4.20
CA SER A 105 -2.06 7.32 -3.21
C SER A 105 -1.23 8.47 -3.76
N ASP A 106 -0.55 9.19 -2.90
CA ASP A 106 0.32 10.30 -3.31
C ASP A 106 1.49 9.80 -4.15
N PHE A 107 2.07 8.65 -3.77
CA PHE A 107 3.14 7.99 -4.50
C PHE A 107 2.80 6.54 -4.76
N ILE A 108 3.12 6.07 -5.96
CA ILE A 108 2.89 4.68 -6.39
C ILE A 108 4.23 4.09 -6.80
N LEU A 109 4.70 3.11 -6.04
CA LEU A 109 5.96 2.46 -6.30
C LEU A 109 5.75 1.25 -7.21
N VAL A 110 6.50 1.18 -8.29
CA VAL A 110 6.46 0.10 -9.26
C VAL A 110 7.81 -0.59 -9.36
N ASN A 111 7.84 -1.84 -9.83
CA ASN A 111 9.02 -2.68 -9.78
C ASN A 111 10.15 -2.20 -10.69
N ASP A 112 9.82 -1.84 -11.93
CA ASP A 112 10.79 -1.57 -12.98
C ASP A 112 10.24 -0.62 -14.06
N GLU A 113 11.04 -0.40 -15.09
CA GLU A 113 10.67 0.48 -16.20
C GLU A 113 9.50 -0.07 -17.03
N ILE A 114 9.38 -1.40 -17.12
CA ILE A 114 8.26 -2.05 -17.84
C ILE A 114 6.96 -1.76 -17.09
N ALA A 115 6.95 -1.97 -15.77
CA ALA A 115 5.81 -1.66 -14.91
C ALA A 115 5.45 -0.17 -14.97
N TYR A 116 6.44 0.70 -14.98
CA TYR A 116 6.25 2.15 -15.11
C TYR A 116 5.53 2.51 -16.42
N ALA A 117 6.02 1.99 -17.54
CA ALA A 117 5.41 2.24 -18.85
C ALA A 117 3.98 1.70 -18.94
N ASP A 118 3.76 0.48 -18.45
CA ASP A 118 2.44 -0.16 -18.47
C ASP A 118 1.45 0.59 -17.56
N ALA A 119 1.88 1.04 -16.40
CA ALA A 119 1.04 1.83 -15.49
C ALA A 119 0.61 3.16 -16.14
N MET A 120 1.52 3.84 -16.81
CA MET A 120 1.20 5.06 -17.57
C MET A 120 0.21 4.78 -18.68
N ASN A 121 0.40 3.68 -19.42
CA ASN A 121 -0.50 3.29 -20.52
C ASN A 121 -1.91 2.97 -20.02
N GLU A 122 -2.06 2.52 -18.79
CA GLU A 122 -3.36 2.30 -18.17
C GLU A 122 -3.97 3.58 -17.56
N GLY A 123 -3.29 4.70 -17.66
CA GLY A 123 -3.81 6.01 -17.26
C GLY A 123 -3.44 6.46 -15.85
N LEU A 124 -2.48 5.81 -15.18
CA LEU A 124 -1.97 6.31 -13.90
C LEU A 124 -1.10 7.55 -14.13
N PRO A 125 -1.21 8.58 -13.25
CA PRO A 125 -0.45 9.82 -13.41
C PRO A 125 1.05 9.60 -13.29
N GLN A 126 1.81 10.06 -14.25
CA GLN A 126 3.27 9.92 -14.29
C GLN A 126 3.93 10.52 -13.06
N GLU A 127 3.46 11.67 -12.59
CA GLU A 127 4.03 12.39 -11.45
C GLU A 127 3.93 11.64 -10.12
N LYS A 128 3.08 10.61 -10.05
CA LYS A 128 2.90 9.77 -8.86
C LYS A 128 3.70 8.48 -8.91
N LEU A 129 4.20 8.09 -10.09
CA LEU A 129 4.87 6.81 -10.32
C LEU A 129 6.36 6.91 -10.01
N ILE A 130 6.87 5.97 -9.23
CA ILE A 130 8.29 5.87 -8.85
C ILE A 130 8.76 4.44 -9.08
N ILE A 131 9.87 4.28 -9.81
CA ILE A 131 10.52 2.99 -9.95
C ILE A 131 11.37 2.74 -8.70
N ALA A 132 10.98 1.77 -7.90
CA ALA A 132 11.62 1.52 -6.60
C ALA A 132 12.21 0.11 -6.48
N GLY A 133 11.92 -0.78 -7.42
CA GLY A 133 12.24 -2.19 -7.30
C GLY A 133 11.31 -2.91 -6.32
N ASN A 134 11.53 -4.22 -6.18
CA ASN A 134 10.80 -5.05 -5.23
C ASN A 134 11.67 -5.24 -3.98
N PRO A 135 11.20 -4.92 -2.76
CA PRO A 135 11.98 -5.05 -1.54
C PRO A 135 12.23 -6.50 -1.09
N VAL A 136 11.53 -7.46 -1.68
CA VAL A 136 11.69 -8.89 -1.37
C VAL A 136 12.65 -9.58 -2.30
#